data_5cfc56cfe30153eee2919e2334265471
#
_entry.id   5cfc56cfe30153eee2919e2334265471
#
_cell.length_a   1.000
_cell.length_b   1.000
_cell.length_c   1.000
_cell.angle_alpha   90.00
_cell.angle_beta   90.00
_cell.angle_gamma   90.00
#
_symmetry.space_group_name_H-M   'P 1'
#
loop_
_entity.id
_entity.type
_entity.pdbx_description
1 polymer ?
#
loop_
_entity_poly.entity_id
_entity_poly.type
_entity_poly.pdbx_seq_one_letter_code
_entity_poly.pdbx_strand_id
1 'polypeptide(L)'
;MVRVVGEGMEPTIMNTRDALKMAYDEGLDLVMISPTATPPVCKIIEYQKYLYEQKKREKERKANAAKVVIKEIRLGMNTDDHDFEFKLNHAIRFLQDGNKVKVDMLFKGRSIVYKDQGEAQMLKFAEALLEYGKPEVMPRLEGKRMLMIIAPKK
;
A
#
# COMPACT_ATOMS: atom_id res chain seq x y z
N MET A 1 -35.09 12.15 -2.15
CA MET A 1 -34.41 13.24 -1.39
C MET A 1 -32.90 13.07 -1.44
N VAL A 2 -32.18 14.15 -1.47
CA VAL A 2 -30.70 14.14 -1.50
C VAL A 2 -30.15 15.13 -0.48
N ARG A 3 -28.97 14.85 0.03
CA ARG A 3 -28.23 15.78 0.89
C ARG A 3 -27.35 16.65 -0.01
N VAL A 4 -27.56 17.95 0.01
CA VAL A 4 -26.83 18.89 -0.82
C VAL A 4 -25.75 19.57 0.00
N VAL A 5 -24.52 19.53 -0.49
CA VAL A 5 -23.39 20.25 0.08
C VAL A 5 -22.83 21.20 -0.97
N GLY A 6 -22.27 22.30 -0.53
CA GLY A 6 -21.70 23.30 -1.44
C GLY A 6 -20.70 24.18 -0.69
N GLU A 7 -19.94 24.92 -1.47
CA GLU A 7 -18.96 25.86 -0.94
C GLU A 7 -19.68 26.99 -0.17
N GLY A 8 -19.34 27.15 1.10
CA GLY A 8 -19.98 28.14 1.96
C GLY A 8 -21.43 27.82 2.37
N MET A 9 -21.88 26.58 2.17
CA MET A 9 -23.23 26.14 2.40
C MET A 9 -23.27 25.01 3.43
N GLU A 10 -24.19 25.07 4.37
CA GLU A 10 -24.41 23.95 5.33
C GLU A 10 -25.11 22.78 4.61
N PRO A 11 -24.78 21.53 4.96
CA PRO A 11 -25.44 20.37 4.39
C PRO A 11 -26.94 20.41 4.64
N THR A 12 -27.74 20.36 3.60
CA THR A 12 -29.20 20.45 3.65
C THR A 12 -29.82 19.28 2.89
N ILE A 13 -30.87 18.67 3.46
CA ILE A 13 -31.63 17.63 2.78
C ILE A 13 -32.80 18.27 2.06
N MET A 14 -32.91 18.00 0.76
CA MET A 14 -34.00 18.55 -0.08
C MET A 14 -34.34 17.58 -1.22
N ASN A 15 -35.45 17.86 -1.92
CA ASN A 15 -35.82 17.10 -3.10
C ASN A 15 -34.80 17.31 -4.20
N THR A 16 -34.61 16.27 -5.03
CA THR A 16 -33.67 16.33 -6.17
C THR A 16 -34.01 17.48 -7.13
N ARG A 17 -35.29 17.74 -7.35
CA ARG A 17 -35.71 18.84 -8.22
C ARG A 17 -35.30 20.21 -7.68
N ASP A 18 -35.43 20.42 -6.39
CA ASP A 18 -35.07 21.69 -5.74
C ASP A 18 -33.53 21.86 -5.77
N ALA A 19 -32.79 20.76 -5.55
CA ALA A 19 -31.33 20.76 -5.63
C ALA A 19 -30.86 21.12 -7.07
N LEU A 20 -31.46 20.51 -8.07
CA LEU A 20 -31.14 20.82 -9.49
C LEU A 20 -31.41 22.25 -9.83
N LYS A 21 -32.54 22.79 -9.39
CA LYS A 21 -32.90 24.20 -9.61
C LYS A 21 -31.90 25.13 -8.95
N MET A 22 -31.49 24.83 -7.75
CA MET A 22 -30.50 25.60 -7.01
C MET A 22 -29.16 25.62 -7.74
N ALA A 23 -28.71 24.47 -8.24
CA ALA A 23 -27.49 24.38 -9.04
C ALA A 23 -27.60 25.19 -10.33
N TYR A 24 -28.71 25.08 -11.03
CA TYR A 24 -28.98 25.82 -12.25
C TYR A 24 -28.96 27.32 -12.03
N ASP A 25 -29.59 27.80 -10.96
CA ASP A 25 -29.65 29.22 -10.61
C ASP A 25 -28.24 29.80 -10.33
N GLU A 26 -27.33 28.97 -9.84
CA GLU A 26 -25.93 29.36 -9.61
C GLU A 26 -25.02 29.14 -10.83
N GLY A 27 -25.55 28.60 -11.91
CA GLY A 27 -24.77 28.28 -13.11
C GLY A 27 -23.82 27.15 -12.95
N LEU A 28 -24.10 26.26 -12.00
CA LEU A 28 -23.28 25.09 -11.65
C LEU A 28 -24.04 23.81 -11.92
N ASP A 29 -23.37 22.69 -11.69
CA ASP A 29 -23.94 21.36 -11.87
C ASP A 29 -24.18 20.70 -10.50
N LEU A 30 -25.13 19.77 -10.44
CA LEU A 30 -25.38 18.94 -9.28
C LEU A 30 -24.71 17.59 -9.51
N VAL A 31 -23.67 17.28 -8.72
CA VAL A 31 -22.87 16.07 -8.86
C VAL A 31 -23.10 15.16 -7.68
N MET A 32 -23.44 13.89 -7.92
CA MET A 32 -23.61 12.88 -6.90
C MET A 32 -22.22 12.37 -6.46
N ILE A 33 -21.83 12.65 -5.23
CA ILE A 33 -20.52 12.24 -4.70
C ILE A 33 -20.56 10.98 -3.88
N SER A 34 -21.70 10.65 -3.26
CA SER A 34 -21.88 9.42 -2.49
C SER A 34 -23.26 8.82 -2.73
N PRO A 35 -23.39 7.88 -3.69
CA PRO A 35 -24.68 7.25 -3.99
C PRO A 35 -25.10 6.23 -2.94
N THR A 36 -24.17 5.71 -2.16
CA THR A 36 -24.43 4.69 -1.13
C THR A 36 -24.93 5.26 0.19
N ALA A 37 -24.79 6.57 0.41
CA ALA A 37 -25.30 7.22 1.61
C ALA A 37 -26.82 7.31 1.57
N THR A 38 -27.46 7.35 2.73
CA THR A 38 -28.92 7.51 2.86
C THR A 38 -29.20 8.75 3.67
N PRO A 39 -29.69 9.87 3.05
CA PRO A 39 -29.91 10.04 1.62
C PRO A 39 -28.59 10.23 0.83
N PRO A 40 -28.61 10.01 -0.50
CA PRO A 40 -27.42 10.24 -1.33
C PRO A 40 -26.90 11.67 -1.19
N VAL A 41 -25.58 11.80 -1.18
CA VAL A 41 -24.93 13.12 -1.05
C VAL A 41 -24.60 13.65 -2.42
N CYS A 42 -25.06 14.89 -2.71
CA CYS A 42 -24.79 15.59 -3.94
C CYS A 42 -24.07 16.90 -3.63
N LYS A 43 -23.22 17.33 -4.53
CA LYS A 43 -22.48 18.60 -4.40
C LYS A 43 -22.80 19.51 -5.56
N ILE A 44 -23.00 20.79 -5.26
CA ILE A 44 -23.18 21.82 -6.28
C ILE A 44 -21.78 22.34 -6.65
N ILE A 45 -21.30 21.94 -7.82
CA ILE A 45 -19.96 22.26 -8.31
C ILE A 45 -19.95 22.13 -9.82
N GLU A 46 -19.03 22.83 -10.50
CA GLU A 46 -18.80 22.64 -11.91
C GLU A 46 -18.27 21.22 -12.16
N TYR A 47 -18.96 20.47 -13.04
CA TYR A 47 -18.65 19.05 -13.27
C TYR A 47 -17.22 18.84 -13.80
N GLN A 48 -16.76 19.72 -14.70
CA GLN A 48 -15.40 19.63 -15.24
C GLN A 48 -14.35 19.84 -14.16
N LYS A 49 -14.57 20.76 -13.24
CA LYS A 49 -13.69 20.98 -12.08
C LYS A 49 -13.66 19.75 -11.17
N TYR A 50 -14.80 19.13 -10.95
CA TYR A 50 -14.91 17.89 -10.18
C TYR A 50 -14.09 16.76 -10.81
N LEU A 51 -14.21 16.56 -12.12
CA LEU A 51 -13.44 15.54 -12.85
C LEU A 51 -11.94 15.82 -12.78
N TYR A 52 -11.54 17.06 -12.90
CA TYR A 52 -10.13 17.45 -12.78
C TYR A 52 -9.56 17.12 -11.39
N GLU A 53 -10.30 17.46 -10.35
CA GLU A 53 -9.90 17.16 -8.98
C GLU A 53 -9.79 15.65 -8.74
N GLN A 54 -10.72 14.86 -9.28
CA GLN A 54 -10.69 13.41 -9.18
C GLN A 54 -9.46 12.83 -9.88
N LYS A 55 -9.15 13.28 -11.08
CA LYS A 55 -7.94 12.84 -11.81
C LYS A 55 -6.67 13.21 -11.06
N LYS A 56 -6.62 14.40 -10.50
CA LYS A 56 -5.48 14.86 -9.70
C LYS A 56 -5.26 13.98 -8.45
N ARG A 57 -6.33 13.66 -7.74
CA ARG A 57 -6.28 12.78 -6.56
C ARG A 57 -5.79 11.38 -6.93
N GLU A 58 -6.31 10.81 -8.02
CA GLU A 58 -5.87 9.49 -8.50
C GLU A 58 -4.39 9.49 -8.86
N LYS A 59 -3.93 10.53 -9.55
CA LYS A 59 -2.52 10.67 -9.93
C LYS A 59 -1.62 10.77 -8.70
N GLU A 60 -2.00 11.55 -7.71
CA GLU A 60 -1.28 11.68 -6.45
C GLU A 60 -1.25 10.35 -5.69
N ARG A 61 -2.39 9.65 -5.64
CA ARG A 61 -2.49 8.34 -4.98
C ARG A 61 -1.58 7.31 -5.64
N LYS A 62 -1.57 7.26 -6.99
CA LYS A 62 -0.69 6.36 -7.74
C LYS A 62 0.78 6.70 -7.54
N ALA A 63 1.12 7.98 -7.54
CA ALA A 63 2.49 8.43 -7.29
C ALA A 63 2.95 8.06 -5.87
N ASN A 64 2.10 8.20 -4.88
CA ASN A 64 2.40 7.81 -3.50
C ASN A 64 2.50 6.29 -3.34
N ALA A 65 1.61 5.53 -4.00
CA ALA A 65 1.67 4.06 -4.00
C ALA A 65 2.93 3.54 -4.69
N ALA A 66 3.38 4.22 -5.75
CA ALA A 66 4.59 3.84 -6.49
C ALA A 66 5.89 4.08 -5.72
N LYS A 67 5.85 4.78 -4.58
CA LYS A 67 7.05 5.05 -3.75
C LYS A 67 7.48 3.84 -2.93
N VAL A 68 6.66 2.81 -2.81
CA VAL A 68 7.02 1.59 -2.07
C VAL A 68 7.84 0.71 -2.99
N VAL A 69 9.15 0.65 -2.74
CA VAL A 69 10.09 -0.17 -3.52
C VAL A 69 10.40 -1.43 -2.70
N ILE A 70 10.47 -2.58 -3.39
CA ILE A 70 10.85 -3.86 -2.79
C ILE A 70 12.32 -4.11 -3.16
N LYS A 71 13.18 -4.20 -2.16
CA LYS A 71 14.60 -4.55 -2.33
C LYS A 71 14.79 -6.03 -2.07
N GLU A 72 15.54 -6.69 -2.94
CA GLU A 72 15.78 -8.13 -2.85
C GLU A 72 17.12 -8.42 -2.19
N ILE A 73 17.14 -9.35 -1.23
CA ILE A 73 18.34 -9.85 -0.58
C ILE A 73 18.37 -11.37 -0.73
N ARG A 74 19.46 -11.90 -1.21
CA ARG A 74 19.66 -13.35 -1.34
C ARG A 74 20.52 -13.88 -0.19
N LEU A 75 20.02 -14.89 0.48
CA LEU A 75 20.77 -15.65 1.47
C LEU A 75 21.17 -17.00 0.88
N GLY A 76 22.38 -17.46 1.18
CA GLY A 76 22.83 -18.80 0.85
C GLY A 76 22.72 -19.71 2.06
N MET A 77 22.57 -21.02 1.83
CA MET A 77 22.53 -22.00 2.93
C MET A 77 23.84 -22.04 3.71
N ASN A 78 24.95 -21.81 3.05
CA ASN A 78 26.30 -21.82 3.64
C ASN A 78 26.81 -20.40 3.88
N THR A 79 25.92 -19.46 4.12
CA THR A 79 26.27 -18.07 4.42
C THR A 79 27.03 -18.04 5.76
N ASP A 80 28.25 -17.50 5.75
CA ASP A 80 29.00 -17.34 6.99
C ASP A 80 28.47 -16.17 7.81
N ASP A 81 28.93 -16.05 9.07
CA ASP A 81 28.43 -15.02 9.98
C ASP A 81 28.71 -13.61 9.47
N HIS A 82 29.86 -13.40 8.83
CA HIS A 82 30.25 -12.09 8.28
C HIS A 82 29.35 -11.68 7.12
N ASP A 83 29.07 -12.58 6.21
CA ASP A 83 28.18 -12.34 5.07
C ASP A 83 26.73 -12.14 5.54
N PHE A 84 26.32 -12.90 6.55
CA PHE A 84 25.00 -12.76 7.18
C PHE A 84 24.83 -11.36 7.77
N GLU A 85 25.79 -10.88 8.55
CA GLU A 85 25.77 -9.56 9.14
C GLU A 85 25.80 -8.45 8.08
N PHE A 86 26.58 -8.64 7.02
CA PHE A 86 26.64 -7.69 5.91
C PHE A 86 25.29 -7.53 5.24
N LYS A 87 24.61 -8.63 4.94
CA LYS A 87 23.28 -8.63 4.35
C LYS A 87 22.23 -8.08 5.31
N LEU A 88 22.38 -8.38 6.60
CA LEU A 88 21.51 -7.87 7.65
C LEU A 88 21.59 -6.33 7.71
N ASN A 89 22.79 -5.76 7.67
CA ASN A 89 22.99 -4.32 7.67
C ASN A 89 22.38 -3.65 6.44
N HIS A 90 22.49 -4.28 5.27
CA HIS A 90 21.83 -3.80 4.06
C HIS A 90 20.30 -3.81 4.21
N ALA A 91 19.74 -4.86 4.79
CA ALA A 91 18.30 -4.96 5.03
C ALA A 91 17.83 -3.87 6.00
N ILE A 92 18.59 -3.61 7.06
CA ILE A 92 18.29 -2.55 8.02
C ILE A 92 18.22 -1.20 7.31
N ARG A 93 19.20 -0.91 6.45
CA ARG A 93 19.24 0.33 5.68
C ARG A 93 18.02 0.47 4.77
N PHE A 94 17.67 -0.60 4.05
CA PHE A 94 16.50 -0.59 3.17
C PHE A 94 15.20 -0.33 3.96
N LEU A 95 15.04 -0.96 5.12
CA LEU A 95 13.87 -0.76 5.97
C LEU A 95 13.81 0.66 6.54
N GLN A 96 14.95 1.22 6.94
CA GLN A 96 15.03 2.60 7.43
C GLN A 96 14.68 3.61 6.34
N ASP A 97 14.99 3.30 5.08
CA ASP A 97 14.62 4.12 3.93
C ASP A 97 13.15 3.97 3.52
N GLY A 98 12.40 3.12 4.20
CA GLY A 98 10.98 2.89 3.93
C GLY A 98 10.70 1.85 2.85
N ASN A 99 11.69 1.07 2.45
CA ASN A 99 11.54 0.01 1.45
C ASN A 99 11.15 -1.30 2.10
N LYS A 100 10.43 -2.15 1.36
CA LYS A 100 10.20 -3.54 1.75
C LYS A 100 11.41 -4.37 1.34
N VAL A 101 11.72 -5.39 2.14
CA VAL A 101 12.83 -6.31 1.88
C VAL A 101 12.27 -7.69 1.56
N LYS A 102 12.63 -8.21 0.38
CA LYS A 102 12.32 -9.58 -0.01
C LYS A 102 13.56 -10.42 0.19
N VAL A 103 13.49 -11.37 1.11
CA VAL A 103 14.59 -12.30 1.40
C VAL A 103 14.34 -13.58 0.60
N ASP A 104 15.31 -13.96 -0.20
CA ASP A 104 15.24 -15.12 -1.09
C ASP A 104 16.38 -16.08 -0.78
N MET A 105 16.07 -17.38 -0.73
CA MET A 105 17.05 -18.44 -0.55
C MET A 105 16.80 -19.53 -1.59
N LEU A 106 17.81 -19.79 -2.43
CA LEU A 106 17.72 -20.80 -3.48
C LEU A 106 18.35 -22.11 -2.99
N PHE A 107 17.59 -23.22 -3.11
CA PHE A 107 18.07 -24.56 -2.84
C PHE A 107 18.45 -25.23 -4.16
N LYS A 108 19.75 -25.44 -4.37
CA LYS A 108 20.26 -26.08 -5.59
C LYS A 108 20.41 -27.60 -5.39
N GLY A 109 19.95 -28.38 -6.37
CA GLY A 109 20.11 -29.83 -6.38
C GLY A 109 19.48 -30.49 -5.15
N ARG A 110 20.28 -31.26 -4.40
CA ARG A 110 19.83 -31.98 -3.21
C ARG A 110 19.69 -31.10 -1.97
N SER A 111 20.05 -29.82 -2.04
CA SER A 111 19.98 -28.88 -0.91
C SER A 111 18.54 -28.70 -0.38
N ILE A 112 17.53 -29.02 -1.16
CA ILE A 112 16.13 -28.92 -0.74
C ILE A 112 15.83 -29.78 0.48
N VAL A 113 16.62 -30.83 0.73
CA VAL A 113 16.51 -31.69 1.93
C VAL A 113 16.75 -30.86 3.20
N TYR A 114 17.52 -29.79 3.10
CA TYR A 114 17.88 -28.91 4.22
C TYR A 114 16.97 -27.68 4.32
N LYS A 115 15.77 -27.75 3.78
CA LYS A 115 14.80 -26.62 3.80
C LYS A 115 14.51 -26.12 5.22
N ASP A 116 14.50 -27.02 6.20
CA ASP A 116 14.25 -26.66 7.60
C ASP A 116 15.37 -25.79 8.17
N GLN A 117 16.62 -26.07 7.81
CA GLN A 117 17.77 -25.25 8.19
C GLN A 117 17.71 -23.88 7.52
N GLY A 118 17.31 -23.83 6.25
CA GLY A 118 17.11 -22.59 5.52
C GLY A 118 16.01 -21.74 6.14
N GLU A 119 14.90 -22.35 6.51
CA GLU A 119 13.81 -21.65 7.21
C GLU A 119 14.28 -21.07 8.54
N ALA A 120 15.04 -21.84 9.32
CA ALA A 120 15.61 -21.37 10.58
C ALA A 120 16.52 -20.15 10.40
N GLN A 121 17.34 -20.13 9.34
CA GLN A 121 18.18 -18.98 9.02
C GLN A 121 17.35 -17.75 8.63
N MET A 122 16.30 -17.95 7.84
CA MET A 122 15.40 -16.84 7.46
C MET A 122 14.66 -16.28 8.66
N LEU A 123 14.20 -17.14 9.58
CA LEU A 123 13.56 -16.71 10.83
C LEU A 123 14.53 -15.94 11.72
N LYS A 124 15.78 -16.39 11.82
CA LYS A 124 16.84 -15.68 12.54
C LYS A 124 17.09 -14.30 11.94
N PHE A 125 17.09 -14.20 10.61
CA PHE A 125 17.23 -12.93 9.89
C PHE A 125 16.07 -12.00 10.19
N ALA A 126 14.84 -12.50 10.14
CA ALA A 126 13.63 -11.74 10.46
C ALA A 126 13.62 -11.27 11.92
N GLU A 127 14.03 -12.14 12.86
CA GLU A 127 14.12 -11.81 14.28
C GLU A 127 15.11 -10.66 14.53
N ALA A 128 16.25 -10.70 13.86
CA ALA A 128 17.24 -9.63 13.95
C ALA A 128 16.74 -8.31 13.37
N LEU A 129 15.74 -8.33 12.50
CA LEU A 129 15.13 -7.14 11.88
C LEU A 129 13.86 -6.65 12.59
N LEU A 130 13.42 -7.30 13.68
CA LEU A 130 12.16 -6.93 14.35
C LEU A 130 12.09 -5.48 14.83
N GLU A 131 13.22 -4.88 15.17
CA GLU A 131 13.28 -3.48 15.57
C GLU A 131 13.02 -2.52 14.40
N TYR A 132 13.28 -2.94 13.18
CA TYR A 132 13.24 -2.12 11.97
C TYR A 132 12.05 -2.45 11.07
N GLY A 133 11.49 -3.65 11.18
CA GLY A 133 10.39 -4.08 10.36
C GLY A 133 9.74 -5.37 10.85
N LYS A 134 8.58 -5.70 10.28
CA LYS A 134 7.85 -6.94 10.60
C LYS A 134 7.71 -7.80 9.35
N PRO A 135 7.78 -9.15 9.47
CA PRO A 135 7.50 -10.01 8.34
C PRO A 135 6.04 -9.85 7.90
N GLU A 136 5.87 -9.44 6.65
CA GLU A 136 4.56 -9.37 6.00
C GLU A 136 4.17 -10.75 5.47
N VAL A 137 5.17 -11.47 4.94
CA VAL A 137 5.03 -12.85 4.49
C VAL A 137 6.07 -13.69 5.22
N MET A 138 5.64 -14.71 5.95
CA MET A 138 6.53 -15.64 6.64
C MET A 138 7.30 -16.48 5.62
N PRO A 139 8.44 -17.08 6.01
CA PRO A 139 9.21 -17.92 5.08
C PRO A 139 8.34 -18.98 4.42
N ARG A 140 8.34 -18.98 3.11
CA ARG A 140 7.49 -19.86 2.31
C ARG A 140 8.31 -20.50 1.20
N LEU A 141 8.19 -21.81 1.07
CA LEU A 141 8.87 -22.55 0.02
C LEU A 141 8.04 -22.53 -1.27
N GLU A 142 8.63 -22.02 -2.33
CA GLU A 142 8.05 -22.02 -3.67
C GLU A 142 9.01 -22.73 -4.63
N GLY A 143 8.71 -23.98 -4.96
CA GLY A 143 9.61 -24.81 -5.77
C GLY A 143 10.94 -25.04 -5.05
N LYS A 144 12.03 -24.52 -5.60
CA LYS A 144 13.37 -24.62 -5.04
C LYS A 144 13.83 -23.34 -4.32
N ARG A 145 12.92 -22.39 -4.11
CA ARG A 145 13.21 -21.11 -3.47
C ARG A 145 12.37 -20.94 -2.22
N MET A 146 12.95 -20.36 -1.21
CA MET A 146 12.22 -19.93 -0.02
C MET A 146 12.20 -18.42 0.01
N LEU A 147 11.02 -17.83 0.19
CA LEU A 147 10.78 -16.39 0.12
C LEU A 147 10.20 -15.88 1.42
N MET A 148 10.61 -14.69 1.80
CA MET A 148 10.04 -13.96 2.94
C MET A 148 10.03 -12.48 2.60
N ILE A 149 8.98 -11.77 2.98
CA ILE A 149 8.87 -10.33 2.78
C ILE A 149 8.75 -9.64 4.12
N ILE A 150 9.60 -8.63 4.34
CA ILE A 150 9.61 -7.82 5.55
C ILE A 150 9.19 -6.40 5.19
N ALA A 151 8.15 -5.89 5.86
CA ALA A 151 7.67 -4.53 5.69
C ALA A 151 8.34 -3.60 6.71
N PRO A 152 8.67 -2.35 6.34
CA PRO A 152 9.26 -1.42 7.29
C PRO A 152 8.26 -1.03 8.38
N LYS A 153 8.75 -0.81 9.58
CA LYS A 153 7.95 -0.22 10.66
C LYS A 153 7.68 1.24 10.34
N LYS A 154 6.43 1.64 10.55
CA LYS A 154 6.04 3.04 10.49
C LYS A 154 6.31 3.72 11.82
#